data_8e903adacc86d8f556922aad2411a3a7
#
_entry.id   8e903adacc86d8f556922aad2411a3a7
#
_cell.length_a   1.000
_cell.length_b   1.000
_cell.length_c   1.000
_cell.angle_alpha   90.00
_cell.angle_beta   90.00
_cell.angle_gamma   90.00
#
_symmetry.space_group_name_H-M   'P 1'
#
loop_
_entity.id
_entity.type
_entity.pdbx_description
1 polymer ?
#
loop_
_entity_poly.entity_id
_entity_poly.type
_entity_poly.pdbx_seq_one_letter_code
_entity_poly.pdbx_strand_id
1 'polypeptide(L)'
;MCIRDSDTINTPPQSIRAYSWWEFLKFGQRPYQYFADAYIMANSDWFNKLPSDLQKIVLEAGKKFGDVSTDKIIGVGEEVISEFEARGGKMTTLTGAEKVKFDNLMTEKVLPAMMDKFDADAYKAAESFVSK
;
A
#
# COMPACT_ATOMS: atom_id res chain seq x y z
N MET A 1 7.00 -2.19 -13.90
CA MET A 1 7.84 -1.02 -13.55
C MET A 1 9.28 -1.35 -13.93
N CYS A 2 9.87 -0.62 -14.85
CA CYS A 2 11.29 -0.82 -15.21
C CYS A 2 12.16 -0.11 -14.17
N ILE A 3 12.88 -0.88 -13.36
CA ILE A 3 13.90 -0.36 -12.42
C ILE A 3 15.27 -0.15 -13.08
N ARG A 4 15.34 -0.36 -14.39
CA ARG A 4 16.62 -0.32 -15.13
C ARG A 4 17.21 1.09 -15.28
N ASP A 5 16.39 2.11 -15.09
CA ASP A 5 16.69 3.53 -15.26
C ASP A 5 16.45 4.38 -13.99
N SER A 6 16.21 3.71 -12.85
CA SER A 6 15.91 4.36 -11.58
C SER A 6 16.71 3.72 -10.44
N ASP A 7 17.35 4.54 -9.62
CA ASP A 7 18.12 4.11 -8.44
C ASP A 7 17.23 3.84 -7.22
N THR A 8 15.93 4.13 -7.32
CA THR A 8 14.96 4.00 -6.22
C THR A 8 13.69 3.31 -6.67
N ILE A 9 13.01 2.69 -5.72
CA ILE A 9 11.72 2.03 -5.93
C ILE A 9 10.76 2.37 -4.78
N ASN A 10 9.52 2.66 -5.13
CA ASN A 10 8.44 2.76 -4.16
C ASN A 10 7.60 1.47 -4.23
N THR A 11 7.61 0.68 -3.15
CA THR A 11 7.04 -0.67 -3.14
C THR A 11 6.64 -1.08 -1.72
N PRO A 12 5.61 -1.94 -1.55
CA PRO A 12 5.34 -2.58 -0.28
C PRO A 12 6.51 -3.46 0.18
N PRO A 13 6.79 -3.55 1.48
CA PRO A 13 7.88 -4.39 2.01
C PRO A 13 7.83 -5.84 1.51
N GLN A 14 6.66 -6.43 1.37
CA GLN A 14 6.46 -7.80 0.89
C GLN A 14 7.12 -8.07 -0.47
N SER A 15 7.19 -7.06 -1.33
CA SER A 15 7.84 -7.18 -2.63
C SER A 15 9.35 -7.37 -2.53
N ILE A 16 9.98 -6.84 -1.47
CA ILE A 16 11.41 -7.04 -1.19
C ILE A 16 11.69 -8.53 -1.01
N ARG A 17 10.85 -9.22 -0.22
CA ARG A 17 10.95 -10.67 -0.01
C ARG A 17 10.62 -11.45 -1.27
N ALA A 18 9.50 -11.12 -1.94
CA ALA A 18 9.00 -11.86 -3.09
C ALA A 18 9.98 -11.86 -4.29
N TYR A 19 10.74 -10.79 -4.45
CA TYR A 19 11.67 -10.62 -5.56
C TYR A 19 13.15 -10.61 -5.13
N SER A 20 13.45 -10.93 -3.88
CA SER A 20 14.82 -10.93 -3.30
C SER A 20 15.56 -9.61 -3.50
N TRP A 21 14.85 -8.49 -3.44
CA TRP A 21 15.44 -7.17 -3.72
C TRP A 21 16.44 -6.69 -2.67
N TRP A 22 16.51 -7.31 -1.51
CA TRP A 22 17.59 -7.08 -0.54
C TRP A 22 19.01 -7.31 -1.09
N GLU A 23 19.15 -8.03 -2.21
CA GLU A 23 20.43 -8.18 -2.88
C GLU A 23 20.93 -6.85 -3.47
N PHE A 24 20.00 -5.99 -3.90
CA PHE A 24 20.28 -4.72 -4.56
C PHE A 24 19.99 -3.51 -3.67
N LEU A 25 18.90 -3.53 -2.93
CA LEU A 25 18.51 -2.44 -2.05
C LEU A 25 19.34 -2.47 -0.78
N LYS A 26 19.86 -1.30 -0.38
CA LYS A 26 20.65 -1.14 0.83
C LYS A 26 20.03 -0.17 1.82
N PHE A 27 19.11 0.68 1.35
CA PHE A 27 18.45 1.70 2.16
C PHE A 27 16.94 1.64 1.98
N GLY A 28 16.22 1.86 3.05
CA GLY A 28 14.77 2.03 3.07
C GLY A 28 14.38 3.25 3.91
N GLN A 29 13.17 3.77 3.69
CA GLN A 29 12.70 4.96 4.38
C GLN A 29 11.29 4.76 4.92
N ARG A 30 11.06 5.29 6.14
CA ARG A 30 9.74 5.50 6.75
C ARG A 30 9.45 7.00 6.86
N PRO A 31 8.18 7.45 6.90
CA PRO A 31 6.96 6.65 6.80
C PRO A 31 6.74 6.10 5.39
N TYR A 32 5.86 5.11 5.28
CA TYR A 32 5.41 4.62 3.98
C TYR A 32 4.66 5.73 3.25
N GLN A 33 4.94 5.88 1.97
CA GLN A 33 4.42 6.99 1.16
C GLN A 33 3.05 6.72 0.56
N TYR A 34 2.57 5.48 0.64
CA TYR A 34 1.26 5.09 0.12
C TYR A 34 0.74 3.82 0.81
N PHE A 35 -0.55 3.64 0.74
CA PHE A 35 -1.21 2.39 1.07
C PHE A 35 -1.51 1.62 -0.21
N ALA A 36 -1.17 0.35 -0.24
CA ALA A 36 -1.52 -0.54 -1.35
C ALA A 36 -2.79 -1.31 -0.98
N ASP A 37 -3.85 -1.08 -1.75
CA ASP A 37 -5.08 -1.85 -1.61
C ASP A 37 -4.98 -3.14 -2.42
N ALA A 38 -5.55 -4.21 -1.89
CA ALA A 38 -5.71 -5.47 -2.60
C ALA A 38 -7.20 -5.82 -2.71
N TYR A 39 -7.62 -6.22 -3.89
CA TYR A 39 -9.02 -6.55 -4.17
C TYR A 39 -9.16 -7.99 -4.63
N ILE A 40 -10.22 -8.65 -4.17
CA ILE A 40 -10.72 -9.87 -4.80
C ILE A 40 -11.86 -9.45 -5.71
N MET A 41 -11.70 -9.69 -6.99
CA MET A 41 -12.71 -9.35 -7.99
C MET A 41 -13.26 -10.61 -8.64
N ALA A 42 -14.56 -10.64 -8.86
CA ALA A 42 -15.23 -11.67 -9.65
C ALA A 42 -15.91 -11.04 -10.87
N ASN A 43 -15.95 -11.77 -11.97
CA ASN A 43 -16.74 -11.35 -13.12
C ASN A 43 -18.23 -11.33 -12.73
N SER A 44 -18.91 -10.19 -13.00
CA SER A 44 -20.30 -9.99 -12.60
C SER A 44 -21.27 -10.97 -13.27
N ASP A 45 -21.06 -11.29 -14.55
CA ASP A 45 -21.90 -12.24 -15.27
C ASP A 45 -21.76 -13.66 -14.74
N TRP A 46 -20.57 -14.05 -14.34
CA TRP A 46 -20.33 -15.32 -13.66
C TRP A 46 -21.01 -15.34 -12.30
N PHE A 47 -20.80 -14.32 -11.49
CA PHE A 47 -21.36 -14.23 -10.14
C PHE A 47 -22.88 -14.24 -10.14
N ASN A 48 -23.51 -13.48 -11.04
CA ASN A 48 -24.95 -13.40 -11.16
C ASN A 48 -25.63 -14.70 -11.65
N LYS A 49 -24.87 -15.59 -12.30
CA LYS A 49 -25.36 -16.93 -12.70
C LYS A 49 -25.31 -17.95 -11.58
N LEU A 50 -24.64 -17.66 -10.48
CA LEU A 50 -24.62 -18.56 -9.34
C LEU A 50 -25.99 -18.58 -8.64
N PRO A 51 -26.43 -19.75 -8.11
CA PRO A 51 -27.51 -19.81 -7.16
C PRO A 51 -27.30 -18.86 -5.96
N SER A 52 -28.37 -18.36 -5.38
CA SER A 52 -28.31 -17.33 -4.34
C SER A 52 -27.56 -17.76 -3.08
N ASP A 53 -27.62 -19.03 -2.73
CA ASP A 53 -26.85 -19.63 -1.64
C ASP A 53 -25.34 -19.62 -1.90
N LEU A 54 -24.94 -19.93 -3.13
CA LEU A 54 -23.53 -19.86 -3.53
C LEU A 54 -23.02 -18.40 -3.63
N GLN A 55 -23.85 -17.47 -4.11
CA GLN A 55 -23.49 -16.03 -4.08
C GLN A 55 -23.20 -15.58 -2.65
N LYS A 56 -24.04 -15.98 -1.68
CA LYS A 56 -23.84 -15.64 -0.27
C LYS A 56 -22.53 -16.23 0.28
N ILE A 57 -22.23 -17.49 -0.02
CA ILE A 57 -20.98 -18.15 0.39
C ILE A 57 -19.75 -17.39 -0.18
N VAL A 58 -19.78 -17.02 -1.46
CA VAL A 58 -18.68 -16.29 -2.10
C VAL A 58 -18.45 -14.92 -1.42
N LEU A 59 -19.51 -14.17 -1.13
CA LEU A 59 -19.42 -12.88 -0.46
C LEU A 59 -18.90 -13.02 0.98
N GLU A 60 -19.40 -13.98 1.73
CA GLU A 60 -18.94 -14.24 3.11
C GLU A 60 -17.45 -14.68 3.14
N ALA A 61 -17.05 -15.54 2.20
CA ALA A 61 -15.66 -15.97 2.08
C ALA A 61 -14.74 -14.79 1.71
N GLY A 62 -15.17 -13.94 0.78
CA GLY A 62 -14.44 -12.73 0.38
C GLY A 62 -14.25 -11.76 1.55
N LYS A 63 -15.32 -11.51 2.31
CA LYS A 63 -15.25 -10.66 3.51
C LYS A 63 -14.28 -11.25 4.55
N LYS A 64 -14.44 -12.52 4.89
CA LYS A 64 -13.58 -13.21 5.86
C LYS A 64 -12.11 -13.19 5.43
N PHE A 65 -11.84 -13.36 4.14
CA PHE A 65 -10.48 -13.24 3.61
C PHE A 65 -9.94 -11.83 3.79
N GLY A 66 -10.74 -10.78 3.49
CA GLY A 66 -10.35 -9.39 3.67
C GLY A 66 -9.93 -9.09 5.12
N ASP A 67 -10.77 -9.50 6.07
CA ASP A 67 -10.53 -9.29 7.51
C ASP A 67 -9.21 -9.98 7.96
N VAL A 68 -9.03 -11.26 7.59
CA VAL A 68 -7.82 -12.04 8.00
C VAL A 68 -6.56 -11.57 7.27
N SER A 69 -6.67 -11.20 5.99
CA SER A 69 -5.50 -10.82 5.19
C SER A 69 -4.92 -9.49 5.61
N THR A 70 -5.76 -8.52 6.01
CA THR A 70 -5.31 -7.20 6.45
C THR A 70 -4.35 -7.31 7.63
N ASP A 71 -4.75 -8.02 8.69
CA ASP A 71 -3.91 -8.20 9.87
C ASP A 71 -2.61 -8.92 9.56
N LYS A 72 -2.67 -9.96 8.73
CA LYS A 72 -1.48 -10.72 8.31
C LYS A 72 -0.52 -9.90 7.47
N ILE A 73 -1.02 -9.10 6.54
CA ILE A 73 -0.17 -8.30 5.64
C ILE A 73 0.60 -7.24 6.43
N ILE A 74 -0.02 -6.61 7.43
CA ILE A 74 0.66 -5.67 8.31
C ILE A 74 1.82 -6.36 9.05
N GLY A 75 1.57 -7.51 9.68
CA GLY A 75 2.60 -8.28 10.37
C GLY A 75 3.76 -8.70 9.46
N VAL A 76 3.44 -9.22 8.28
CA VAL A 76 4.45 -9.61 7.28
C VAL A 76 5.30 -8.43 6.83
N GLY A 77 4.73 -7.22 6.75
CA GLY A 77 5.50 -6.02 6.41
C GLY A 77 6.62 -5.75 7.39
N GLU A 78 6.35 -5.80 8.68
CA GLU A 78 7.36 -5.60 9.73
C GLU A 78 8.39 -6.74 9.80
N GLU A 79 7.96 -7.99 9.58
CA GLU A 79 8.88 -9.13 9.47
C GLU A 79 9.89 -8.92 8.32
N VAL A 80 9.42 -8.51 7.15
CA VAL A 80 10.29 -8.27 5.98
C VAL A 80 11.27 -7.14 6.24
N ILE A 81 10.85 -6.07 6.93
CA ILE A 81 11.76 -4.99 7.32
C ILE A 81 12.84 -5.52 8.27
N SER A 82 12.47 -6.34 9.25
CA SER A 82 13.42 -6.96 10.17
C SER A 82 14.42 -7.87 9.44
N GLU A 83 13.94 -8.66 8.46
CA GLU A 83 14.83 -9.48 7.62
C GLU A 83 15.75 -8.62 6.74
N PHE A 84 15.25 -7.51 6.20
CA PHE A 84 16.06 -6.58 5.43
C PHE A 84 17.20 -6.00 6.25
N GLU A 85 16.92 -5.57 7.48
CA GLU A 85 17.93 -5.05 8.41
C GLU A 85 18.93 -6.14 8.84
N ALA A 86 18.46 -7.35 9.12
CA ALA A 86 19.32 -8.49 9.44
C ALA A 86 20.29 -8.86 8.29
N ARG A 87 19.94 -8.54 7.04
CA ARG A 87 20.79 -8.70 5.85
C ARG A 87 21.68 -7.49 5.56
N GLY A 88 21.75 -6.54 6.48
CA GLY A 88 22.60 -5.34 6.36
C GLY A 88 21.94 -4.15 5.67
N GLY A 89 20.65 -4.21 5.38
CA GLY A 89 19.85 -3.08 4.96
C GLY A 89 19.72 -2.04 6.08
N LYS A 90 19.55 -0.79 5.74
CA LYS A 90 19.40 0.31 6.71
C LYS A 90 18.06 1.01 6.49
N MET A 91 17.24 1.04 7.54
CA MET A 91 16.00 1.82 7.55
C MET A 91 16.26 3.20 8.16
N THR A 92 15.73 4.23 7.49
CA THR A 92 15.72 5.60 8.01
C THR A 92 14.28 6.04 8.25
N THR A 93 14.08 6.90 9.24
CA THR A 93 12.77 7.48 9.54
C THR A 93 12.89 9.00 9.48
N LEU A 94 12.07 9.61 8.64
CA LEU A 94 11.97 11.07 8.59
C LEU A 94 11.39 11.57 9.91
N THR A 95 12.07 12.51 10.55
CA THR A 95 11.66 13.10 11.82
C THR A 95 11.79 14.61 11.79
N GLY A 96 11.12 15.29 12.72
CA GLY A 96 11.24 16.73 12.89
C GLY A 96 11.05 17.53 11.61
N ALA A 97 12.02 18.41 11.29
CA ALA A 97 11.95 19.30 10.14
C ALA A 97 11.92 18.60 8.78
N GLU A 98 12.52 17.41 8.67
CA GLU A 98 12.52 16.64 7.42
C GLU A 98 11.11 16.11 7.11
N LYS A 99 10.43 15.59 8.16
CA LYS A 99 9.04 15.14 8.03
C LYS A 99 8.12 16.30 7.64
N VAL A 100 8.25 17.45 8.27
CA VAL A 100 7.46 18.65 7.95
C VAL A 100 7.68 19.07 6.49
N LYS A 101 8.93 19.10 6.01
CA LYS A 101 9.22 19.39 4.60
C LYS A 101 8.58 18.40 3.65
N PHE A 102 8.60 17.11 3.99
CA PHE A 102 7.97 16.07 3.20
C PHE A 102 6.44 16.23 3.16
N ASP A 103 5.81 16.42 4.31
CA ASP A 103 4.36 16.60 4.42
C ASP A 103 3.90 17.85 3.64
N ASN A 104 4.63 18.97 3.75
CA ASN A 104 4.34 20.18 2.99
C ASN A 104 4.50 19.96 1.47
N LEU A 105 5.54 19.25 1.03
CA LEU A 105 5.71 18.91 -0.38
C LEU A 105 4.52 18.10 -0.91
N MET A 106 4.06 17.11 -0.14
CA MET A 106 2.89 16.31 -0.51
C MET A 106 1.63 17.17 -0.61
N THR A 107 1.37 18.01 0.39
CA THR A 107 0.14 18.82 0.46
C THR A 107 0.14 20.00 -0.52
N GLU A 108 1.26 20.68 -0.69
CA GLU A 108 1.35 21.90 -1.48
C GLU A 108 1.65 21.68 -2.96
N LYS A 109 2.30 20.56 -3.31
CA LYS A 109 2.76 20.28 -4.66
C LYS A 109 2.13 19.04 -5.28
N VAL A 110 2.16 17.91 -4.56
CA VAL A 110 1.74 16.62 -5.13
C VAL A 110 0.22 16.52 -5.20
N LEU A 111 -0.47 16.77 -4.10
CA LEU A 111 -1.94 16.68 -4.08
C LEU A 111 -2.60 17.62 -5.08
N PRO A 112 -2.26 18.93 -5.15
CA PRO A 112 -2.85 19.82 -6.15
C PRO A 112 -2.60 19.38 -7.60
N ALA A 113 -1.42 18.81 -7.88
CA ALA A 113 -1.07 18.31 -9.22
C ALA A 113 -1.83 17.03 -9.62
N MET A 114 -2.49 16.38 -8.66
CA MET A 114 -3.26 15.15 -8.89
C MET A 114 -4.77 15.34 -8.75
N MET A 115 -5.23 16.51 -8.32
CA MET A 115 -6.65 16.77 -8.00
C MET A 115 -7.60 16.50 -9.15
N ASP A 116 -7.18 16.77 -10.39
CA ASP A 116 -7.96 16.53 -11.60
C ASP A 116 -8.18 15.05 -11.93
N LYS A 117 -7.42 14.17 -11.27
CA LYS A 117 -7.48 12.70 -11.45
C LYS A 117 -8.36 12.01 -10.41
N PHE A 118 -8.81 12.74 -9.40
CA PHE A 118 -9.65 12.19 -8.34
C PHE A 118 -11.10 12.65 -8.51
N ASP A 119 -12.02 11.77 -8.14
CA ASP A 119 -13.41 12.18 -7.93
C ASP A 119 -13.46 13.17 -6.75
N ALA A 120 -14.11 14.34 -6.99
CA ALA A 120 -14.11 15.43 -6.02
C ALA A 120 -14.81 15.06 -4.69
N ASP A 121 -15.85 14.22 -4.75
CA ASP A 121 -16.58 13.82 -3.55
C ASP A 121 -15.82 12.74 -2.78
N ALA A 122 -15.15 11.82 -3.47
CA ALA A 122 -14.25 10.85 -2.87
C ALA A 122 -13.07 11.54 -2.18
N TYR A 123 -12.49 12.58 -2.80
CA TYR A 123 -11.41 13.35 -2.18
C TYR A 123 -11.87 14.05 -0.89
N LYS A 124 -13.00 14.76 -0.91
CA LYS A 124 -13.57 15.42 0.29
C LYS A 124 -13.86 14.42 1.42
N ALA A 125 -14.40 13.25 1.06
CA ALA A 125 -14.63 12.19 2.03
C ALA A 125 -13.31 11.74 2.68
N ALA A 126 -12.26 11.48 1.90
CA ALA A 126 -10.94 11.10 2.42
C ALA A 126 -10.32 12.19 3.30
N GLU A 127 -10.38 13.46 2.88
CA GLU A 127 -9.88 14.60 3.65
C GLU A 127 -10.53 14.71 5.03
N SER A 128 -11.84 14.43 5.12
CA SER A 128 -12.58 14.43 6.39
C SER A 128 -12.12 13.36 7.39
N PHE A 129 -11.47 12.28 6.92
CA PHE A 129 -10.88 11.25 7.78
C PHE A 129 -9.50 11.62 8.30
N VAL A 130 -8.71 12.33 7.50
CA VAL A 130 -7.31 12.69 7.83
C VAL A 130 -7.26 13.88 8.79
N SER A 131 -8.27 14.76 8.75
CA SER A 131 -8.34 15.97 9.60
C SER A 131 -8.86 15.74 11.03
N LYS A 132 -9.09 14.49 11.41
CA LYS A 132 -9.46 14.08 12.79
C LYS A 132 -8.26 13.53 13.53
#